data_7ed3dc54fe55268164ad5030219dafe0
#
_entry.id   7ed3dc54fe55268164ad5030219dafe0
#
_cell.length_a   1.000
_cell.length_b   1.000
_cell.length_c   1.000
_cell.angle_alpha   90.00
_cell.angle_beta   90.00
_cell.angle_gamma   90.00
#
_symmetry.space_group_name_H-M   'P 1'
#
loop_
_entity.id
_entity.type
_entity.pdbx_description
1 polymer ?
#
loop_
_entity_poly.entity_id
_entity_poly.type
_entity_poly.pdbx_seq_one_letter_code
_entity_poly.pdbx_strand_id
1 'polypeptide(L)'
;MKETVVVLGSGPIRIGQGIEFDYSCVHCVWTLQAMGYRAAIINNNPETVSTDFDTGDGLYFEPVALEEVLDVFEHEKAKGVVCQFGGQTAINLAEALADEGVPVLGTSPAAIAMAEDRDQFEKLLNRLGIPKPQGRAVNSLNEALVVAEEVGYPVLVRPSFVLGGRAMAIIYDADHLRGFYQEAEDANPGQPVLVDKYFVGKEAEVDVISDGVDTLVPGIMEHIERAGIHSGDSMAVYPPVSIDSALQAKMVDYACLIAKELGVRGMMNIQFVLVDDEAYVIEVNPRASRTVPYLSKVTGVPMVQLATRCMMGQTLRELGYTSGLWELGSTDGHLVTGGEEPPRTDGSVRSADQVRAGVGSARLYAVKAPVFSFQKLALVEPSLGPEMKSTGEVLGIDSSFEAALYKALVASGIVFKAKGQVIISVNNDDKPAAIEIGRALRDRGYALGATGGTCDALVGAGIECERLNKIKDGSPTLLDRLYAGEVSLMVNTPEKGQEMGSDASRIRRACIETGVACVTSVDTAKALARALAVFENQDLASCRTISEHVAGIA
;
A
#
# COMPACT_ATOMS: atom_id res chain seq x y z
N MET A 1 35.27 21.92 -8.62
CA MET A 1 33.98 21.50 -9.19
C MET A 1 33.24 20.76 -8.09
N LYS A 2 31.91 20.86 -8.04
CA LYS A 2 31.10 20.03 -7.11
C LYS A 2 31.23 18.55 -7.52
N GLU A 3 31.28 17.64 -6.56
CA GLU A 3 31.17 16.19 -6.87
C GLU A 3 29.76 15.88 -7.41
N THR A 4 29.67 15.04 -8.44
CA THR A 4 28.40 14.65 -9.03
C THR A 4 27.86 13.37 -8.39
N VAL A 5 26.56 13.32 -8.14
CA VAL A 5 25.82 12.11 -7.77
C VAL A 5 24.73 11.87 -8.83
N VAL A 6 24.61 10.64 -9.30
CA VAL A 6 23.59 10.22 -10.25
C VAL A 6 22.41 9.62 -9.49
N VAL A 7 21.19 10.05 -9.83
CA VAL A 7 19.93 9.52 -9.29
C VAL A 7 19.20 8.76 -10.39
N LEU A 8 18.84 7.51 -10.15
CA LEU A 8 18.07 6.70 -11.09
C LEU A 8 16.58 6.94 -10.91
N GLY A 9 15.92 7.33 -11.98
CA GLY A 9 14.45 7.43 -12.04
C GLY A 9 13.77 6.07 -12.13
N SER A 10 12.44 6.09 -12.18
CA SER A 10 11.61 4.89 -12.21
C SER A 10 11.23 4.42 -13.63
N GLY A 11 11.55 5.22 -14.64
CA GLY A 11 11.08 4.97 -15.99
C GLY A 11 9.58 5.25 -16.15
N PRO A 12 8.87 4.54 -17.06
CA PRO A 12 7.45 4.75 -17.29
C PRO A 12 6.61 4.36 -16.10
N ILE A 13 5.53 5.13 -15.83
CA ILE A 13 4.52 4.78 -14.84
C ILE A 13 3.75 3.54 -15.31
N ARG A 14 3.56 2.59 -14.41
CA ARG A 14 2.82 1.34 -14.64
C ARG A 14 2.16 0.83 -13.35
N ILE A 15 1.22 -0.08 -13.47
CA ILE A 15 0.66 -0.79 -12.31
C ILE A 15 1.82 -1.45 -11.54
N GLY A 16 1.92 -1.20 -10.24
CA GLY A 16 3.04 -1.66 -9.41
C GLY A 16 4.18 -0.65 -9.24
N GLN A 17 4.28 0.39 -10.09
CA GLN A 17 5.34 1.41 -10.03
C GLN A 17 4.82 2.76 -10.52
N GLY A 18 4.28 3.57 -9.61
CA GLY A 18 3.61 4.83 -9.90
C GLY A 18 4.46 6.08 -9.68
N ILE A 19 3.79 7.22 -9.57
CA ILE A 19 4.40 8.55 -9.45
C ILE A 19 5.14 8.78 -8.12
N GLU A 20 4.90 7.96 -7.10
CA GLU A 20 5.53 8.04 -5.79
C GLU A 20 7.06 7.93 -5.83
N PHE A 21 7.58 7.22 -6.82
CA PHE A 21 9.02 7.10 -7.04
C PHE A 21 9.59 8.36 -7.68
N ASP A 22 8.84 9.03 -8.55
CA ASP A 22 9.24 10.32 -9.10
C ASP A 22 9.32 11.38 -8.00
N TYR A 23 8.31 11.46 -7.11
CA TYR A 23 8.36 12.29 -5.90
C TYR A 23 9.65 12.06 -5.11
N SER A 24 10.01 10.79 -4.90
CA SER A 24 11.21 10.43 -4.14
C SER A 24 12.49 10.85 -4.87
N CYS A 25 12.57 10.66 -6.19
CA CYS A 25 13.72 11.09 -6.99
C CYS A 25 13.90 12.61 -6.95
N VAL A 26 12.84 13.38 -7.10
CA VAL A 26 12.88 14.86 -7.06
C VAL A 26 13.39 15.35 -5.71
N HIS A 27 12.83 14.85 -4.60
CA HIS A 27 13.28 15.23 -3.26
C HIS A 27 14.73 14.80 -2.97
N CYS A 28 15.20 13.67 -3.53
CA CYS A 28 16.59 13.26 -3.47
C CYS A 28 17.49 14.26 -4.17
N VAL A 29 17.17 14.62 -5.42
CA VAL A 29 17.92 15.58 -6.23
C VAL A 29 18.06 16.92 -5.50
N TRP A 30 16.96 17.49 -5.02
CA TRP A 30 16.99 18.77 -4.29
C TRP A 30 17.82 18.68 -2.99
N THR A 31 17.77 17.55 -2.31
CA THR A 31 18.57 17.34 -1.10
C THR A 31 20.08 17.28 -1.40
N LEU A 32 20.46 16.56 -2.45
CA LEU A 32 21.86 16.50 -2.90
C LEU A 32 22.38 17.88 -3.29
N GLN A 33 21.60 18.66 -4.03
CA GLN A 33 21.94 20.04 -4.40
C GLN A 33 22.16 20.93 -3.18
N ALA A 34 21.27 20.83 -2.18
CA ALA A 34 21.39 21.57 -0.91
C ALA A 34 22.60 21.13 -0.06
N MET A 35 23.02 19.87 -0.18
CA MET A 35 24.26 19.37 0.43
C MET A 35 25.52 19.81 -0.33
N GLY A 36 25.37 20.53 -1.46
CA GLY A 36 26.48 21.04 -2.26
C GLY A 36 26.98 20.12 -3.36
N TYR A 37 26.29 19.00 -3.61
CA TYR A 37 26.58 18.13 -4.75
C TYR A 37 26.00 18.69 -6.04
N ARG A 38 26.54 18.23 -7.18
CA ARG A 38 25.87 18.30 -8.47
C ARG A 38 24.99 17.05 -8.58
N ALA A 39 23.70 17.22 -8.82
CA ALA A 39 22.76 16.09 -8.95
C ALA A 39 22.37 15.91 -10.42
N ALA A 40 22.76 14.76 -11.00
CA ALA A 40 22.32 14.32 -12.32
C ALA A 40 21.23 13.25 -12.17
N ILE A 41 20.23 13.29 -13.06
CA ILE A 41 19.14 12.31 -13.06
C ILE A 41 19.09 11.59 -14.40
N ILE A 42 18.86 10.28 -14.37
CA ILE A 42 18.56 9.44 -15.53
C ILE A 42 17.11 9.00 -15.42
N ASN A 43 16.28 9.44 -16.33
CA ASN A 43 14.89 8.98 -16.45
C ASN A 43 14.39 9.21 -17.87
N ASN A 44 13.55 8.32 -18.39
CA ASN A 44 13.02 8.39 -19.75
C ASN A 44 11.51 8.67 -19.81
N ASN A 45 10.89 9.05 -18.70
CA ASN A 45 9.48 9.42 -18.66
C ASN A 45 9.30 10.94 -18.75
N PRO A 46 8.81 11.49 -19.87
CA PRO A 46 8.69 12.94 -20.05
C PRO A 46 7.51 13.56 -19.28
N GLU A 47 6.69 12.76 -18.62
CA GLU A 47 5.50 13.22 -17.90
C GLU A 47 5.75 13.41 -16.39
N THR A 48 7.02 13.33 -15.96
CA THR A 48 7.41 13.38 -14.55
C THR A 48 8.20 14.65 -14.21
N VAL A 49 8.07 15.13 -12.97
CA VAL A 49 8.77 16.34 -12.47
C VAL A 49 10.28 16.11 -12.41
N SER A 50 10.73 14.88 -12.20
CA SER A 50 12.18 14.57 -12.21
C SER A 50 12.82 14.84 -13.56
N THR A 51 12.05 14.86 -14.64
CA THR A 51 12.52 15.16 -16.00
C THR A 51 12.25 16.60 -16.44
N ASP A 52 11.82 17.47 -15.53
CA ASP A 52 11.83 18.91 -15.80
C ASP A 52 13.28 19.43 -15.82
N PHE A 53 13.58 20.28 -16.81
CA PHE A 53 14.94 20.75 -17.08
C PHE A 53 15.57 21.57 -15.93
N ASP A 54 14.76 22.05 -14.99
CA ASP A 54 15.16 22.85 -13.84
C ASP A 54 15.14 22.05 -12.51
N THR A 55 14.78 20.76 -12.53
CA THR A 55 14.79 19.90 -11.34
C THR A 55 16.20 19.51 -10.92
N GLY A 56 17.03 19.02 -11.85
CA GLY A 56 18.40 18.58 -11.61
C GLY A 56 19.44 19.45 -12.27
N ASP A 57 20.72 19.32 -11.87
CA ASP A 57 21.85 19.99 -12.53
C ASP A 57 22.21 19.33 -13.86
N GLY A 58 21.81 18.09 -14.11
CA GLY A 58 21.97 17.33 -15.34
C GLY A 58 20.78 16.38 -15.53
N LEU A 59 20.20 16.39 -16.73
CA LEU A 59 19.09 15.51 -17.09
C LEU A 59 19.48 14.65 -18.30
N TYR A 60 19.37 13.34 -18.15
CA TYR A 60 19.63 12.34 -19.18
C TYR A 60 18.34 11.59 -19.49
N PHE A 61 17.78 11.78 -20.68
CA PHE A 61 16.65 11.02 -21.21
C PHE A 61 17.13 9.69 -21.80
N GLU A 62 17.76 8.88 -20.93
CA GLU A 62 18.28 7.59 -21.31
C GLU A 62 17.46 6.47 -20.67
N PRO A 63 17.43 5.26 -21.24
CA PRO A 63 16.88 4.09 -20.56
C PRO A 63 17.52 3.89 -19.18
N VAL A 64 16.72 3.48 -18.20
CA VAL A 64 17.24 3.09 -16.88
C VAL A 64 17.72 1.62 -16.99
N ALA A 65 18.82 1.44 -17.73
CA ALA A 65 19.47 0.16 -17.96
C ALA A 65 20.97 0.27 -17.71
N LEU A 66 21.66 -0.86 -17.55
CA LEU A 66 23.04 -0.89 -17.03
C LEU A 66 24.00 -0.08 -17.90
N GLU A 67 24.00 -0.32 -19.22
CA GLU A 67 24.95 0.31 -20.16
C GLU A 67 24.81 1.84 -20.15
N GLU A 68 23.59 2.35 -20.24
CA GLU A 68 23.32 3.79 -20.26
C GLU A 68 23.66 4.45 -18.92
N VAL A 69 23.44 3.75 -17.81
CA VAL A 69 23.82 4.25 -16.49
C VAL A 69 25.33 4.32 -16.35
N LEU A 70 26.08 3.33 -16.86
CA LEU A 70 27.53 3.34 -16.87
C LEU A 70 28.08 4.50 -17.71
N ASP A 71 27.54 4.71 -18.92
CA ASP A 71 27.96 5.82 -19.79
C ASP A 71 27.75 7.17 -19.12
N VAL A 72 26.62 7.40 -18.46
CA VAL A 72 26.36 8.66 -17.74
C VAL A 72 27.26 8.77 -16.51
N PHE A 73 27.48 7.68 -15.76
CA PHE A 73 28.36 7.67 -14.60
C PHE A 73 29.79 8.08 -14.98
N GLU A 74 30.33 7.52 -16.05
CA GLU A 74 31.67 7.86 -16.56
C GLU A 74 31.74 9.30 -17.11
N HIS A 75 30.73 9.71 -17.89
CA HIS A 75 30.64 11.06 -18.47
C HIS A 75 30.65 12.14 -17.38
N GLU A 76 29.83 11.98 -16.35
CA GLU A 76 29.73 12.91 -15.20
C GLU A 76 30.90 12.76 -14.22
N LYS A 77 31.70 11.70 -14.32
CA LYS A 77 32.72 11.32 -13.31
C LYS A 77 32.12 11.29 -11.92
N ALA A 78 30.99 10.62 -11.81
CA ALA A 78 30.16 10.68 -10.65
C ALA A 78 30.80 9.99 -9.44
N LYS A 79 30.49 10.46 -8.25
CA LYS A 79 30.88 9.86 -6.97
C LYS A 79 30.19 8.52 -6.71
N GLY A 80 28.97 8.37 -7.21
CA GLY A 80 28.16 7.18 -7.03
C GLY A 80 26.73 7.37 -7.57
N VAL A 81 25.95 6.29 -7.46
CA VAL A 81 24.61 6.19 -8.00
C VAL A 81 23.62 5.89 -6.86
N VAL A 82 22.49 6.59 -6.83
CA VAL A 82 21.35 6.33 -5.92
C VAL A 82 20.29 5.52 -6.64
N CYS A 83 20.00 4.30 -6.13
CA CYS A 83 19.02 3.37 -6.71
C CYS A 83 17.70 3.27 -5.92
N GLN A 84 17.70 3.60 -4.61
CA GLN A 84 16.59 3.29 -3.71
C GLN A 84 15.29 4.08 -3.95
N PHE A 85 15.31 5.14 -4.77
CA PHE A 85 14.16 6.00 -5.03
C PHE A 85 13.47 5.74 -6.37
N GLY A 86 14.12 5.06 -7.31
CA GLY A 86 13.56 4.78 -8.64
C GLY A 86 12.72 3.48 -8.72
N GLY A 87 12.22 2.99 -7.58
CA GLY A 87 11.42 1.76 -7.51
C GLY A 87 12.19 0.51 -7.90
N GLN A 88 11.46 -0.54 -8.31
CA GLN A 88 12.07 -1.82 -8.65
C GLN A 88 12.99 -1.73 -9.88
N THR A 89 12.67 -0.85 -10.83
CA THR A 89 13.50 -0.64 -12.03
C THR A 89 14.92 -0.24 -11.67
N ALA A 90 15.09 0.73 -10.77
CA ALA A 90 16.40 1.22 -10.35
C ALA A 90 17.11 0.26 -9.38
N ILE A 91 16.37 -0.33 -8.42
CA ILE A 91 16.98 -1.20 -7.41
C ILE A 91 17.55 -2.49 -8.03
N ASN A 92 16.93 -3.01 -9.08
CA ASN A 92 17.41 -4.19 -9.82
C ASN A 92 18.79 -3.99 -10.48
N LEU A 93 19.23 -2.75 -10.66
CA LEU A 93 20.55 -2.44 -11.22
C LEU A 93 21.66 -2.41 -10.15
N ALA A 94 21.32 -2.42 -8.86
CA ALA A 94 22.28 -2.18 -7.79
C ALA A 94 23.44 -3.19 -7.77
N GLU A 95 23.13 -4.49 -7.96
CA GLU A 95 24.14 -5.55 -7.99
C GLU A 95 25.04 -5.44 -9.23
N ALA A 96 24.42 -5.31 -10.43
CA ALA A 96 25.18 -5.19 -11.67
C ALA A 96 26.07 -3.95 -11.72
N LEU A 97 25.61 -2.80 -11.19
CA LEU A 97 26.42 -1.60 -11.05
C LEU A 97 27.62 -1.81 -10.11
N ALA A 98 27.41 -2.51 -9.01
CA ALA A 98 28.51 -2.82 -8.08
C ALA A 98 29.53 -3.78 -8.69
N ASP A 99 29.13 -4.75 -9.48
CA ASP A 99 29.99 -5.68 -10.21
C ASP A 99 30.88 -4.95 -11.22
N GLU A 100 30.37 -3.87 -11.83
CA GLU A 100 31.14 -2.96 -12.71
C GLU A 100 31.96 -1.92 -11.93
N GLY A 101 32.00 -2.01 -10.59
CA GLY A 101 32.79 -1.13 -9.73
C GLY A 101 32.19 0.25 -9.48
N VAL A 102 30.92 0.46 -9.80
CA VAL A 102 30.18 1.71 -9.55
C VAL A 102 29.76 1.76 -8.08
N PRO A 103 30.09 2.81 -7.31
CA PRO A 103 29.61 2.97 -5.94
C PRO A 103 28.10 3.18 -5.90
N VAL A 104 27.36 2.22 -5.34
CA VAL A 104 25.94 2.37 -5.02
C VAL A 104 25.82 3.06 -3.66
N LEU A 105 25.18 4.22 -3.63
CA LEU A 105 25.01 5.04 -2.42
C LEU A 105 23.78 4.61 -1.64
N GLY A 106 23.94 4.41 -0.34
CA GLY A 106 22.86 3.97 0.54
C GLY A 106 23.08 2.54 1.05
N THR A 107 22.00 1.75 1.10
CA THR A 107 22.06 0.33 1.47
C THR A 107 22.92 -0.43 0.48
N SER A 108 23.81 -1.28 0.98
CA SER A 108 24.74 -2.03 0.12
C SER A 108 24.01 -3.00 -0.82
N PRO A 109 24.50 -3.24 -2.04
CA PRO A 109 23.91 -4.22 -2.95
C PRO A 109 23.75 -5.61 -2.34
N ALA A 110 24.73 -6.05 -1.54
CA ALA A 110 24.66 -7.33 -0.82
C ALA A 110 23.50 -7.38 0.20
N ALA A 111 23.22 -6.27 0.90
CA ALA A 111 22.08 -6.19 1.81
C ALA A 111 20.73 -6.14 1.06
N ILE A 112 20.71 -5.48 -0.10
CA ILE A 112 19.53 -5.47 -0.99
C ILE A 112 19.26 -6.90 -1.47
N ALA A 113 20.26 -7.59 -2.00
CA ALA A 113 20.15 -8.97 -2.46
C ALA A 113 19.72 -9.93 -1.32
N MET A 114 20.25 -9.75 -0.09
CA MET A 114 19.84 -10.54 1.07
C MET A 114 18.37 -10.33 1.44
N ALA A 115 17.86 -9.11 1.33
CA ALA A 115 16.46 -8.79 1.63
C ALA A 115 15.50 -9.33 0.56
N GLU A 116 15.95 -9.39 -0.70
CA GLU A 116 15.15 -9.91 -1.83
C GLU A 116 15.25 -11.43 -1.99
N ASP A 117 16.36 -12.05 -1.53
CA ASP A 117 16.51 -13.51 -1.52
C ASP A 117 15.73 -14.12 -0.35
N ARG A 118 14.69 -14.88 -0.69
CA ARG A 118 13.79 -15.47 0.30
C ARG A 118 14.50 -16.33 1.35
N ASP A 119 15.42 -17.19 0.91
CA ASP A 119 16.07 -18.15 1.82
C ASP A 119 17.04 -17.44 2.76
N GLN A 120 17.76 -16.43 2.27
CA GLN A 120 18.64 -15.63 3.09
C GLN A 120 17.87 -14.76 4.06
N PHE A 121 16.79 -14.14 3.60
CA PHE A 121 15.91 -13.33 4.43
C PHE A 121 15.21 -14.16 5.51
N GLU A 122 14.74 -15.37 5.17
CA GLU A 122 14.18 -16.30 6.16
C GLU A 122 15.19 -16.67 7.26
N LYS A 123 16.43 -16.99 6.89
CA LYS A 123 17.50 -17.27 7.86
C LYS A 123 17.77 -16.07 8.76
N LEU A 124 17.71 -14.84 8.19
CA LEU A 124 17.85 -13.60 8.97
C LEU A 124 16.72 -13.47 9.99
N LEU A 125 15.45 -13.57 9.57
CA LEU A 125 14.29 -13.47 10.47
C LEU A 125 14.34 -14.54 11.58
N ASN A 126 14.67 -15.80 11.23
CA ASN A 126 14.81 -16.88 12.20
C ASN A 126 15.90 -16.58 13.24
N ARG A 127 17.06 -16.03 12.83
CA ARG A 127 18.14 -15.62 13.73
C ARG A 127 17.71 -14.49 14.66
N LEU A 128 16.88 -13.57 14.19
CA LEU A 128 16.34 -12.46 14.97
C LEU A 128 15.14 -12.87 15.84
N GLY A 129 14.62 -14.09 15.69
CA GLY A 129 13.39 -14.53 16.37
C GLY A 129 12.13 -13.82 15.91
N ILE A 130 12.13 -13.28 14.68
CA ILE A 130 10.99 -12.56 14.09
C ILE A 130 10.13 -13.54 13.30
N PRO A 131 8.82 -13.64 13.58
CA PRO A 131 7.95 -14.58 12.91
C PRO A 131 7.62 -14.14 11.48
N LYS A 132 7.44 -15.13 10.62
CA LYS A 132 6.97 -14.99 9.24
C LYS A 132 5.96 -16.09 8.92
N PRO A 133 5.10 -15.95 7.89
CA PRO A 133 4.30 -17.05 7.39
C PRO A 133 5.17 -18.24 6.97
N GLN A 134 4.78 -19.44 7.40
CA GLN A 134 5.48 -20.68 7.01
C GLN A 134 5.23 -20.98 5.54
N GLY A 135 6.23 -21.48 4.85
CA GLY A 135 6.12 -21.87 3.45
C GLY A 135 7.50 -22.01 2.80
N ARG A 136 7.53 -22.38 1.55
CA ARG A 136 8.78 -22.51 0.77
C ARG A 136 8.56 -22.38 -0.74
N ALA A 137 9.67 -22.17 -1.44
CA ALA A 137 9.73 -22.26 -2.89
C ALA A 137 9.63 -23.72 -3.34
N VAL A 138 8.92 -23.97 -4.44
CA VAL A 138 8.70 -25.28 -5.03
C VAL A 138 8.89 -25.24 -6.55
N ASN A 139 9.33 -26.36 -7.13
CA ASN A 139 9.59 -26.45 -8.56
C ASN A 139 8.63 -27.42 -9.27
N SER A 140 7.63 -27.92 -8.58
CA SER A 140 6.63 -28.81 -9.17
C SER A 140 5.31 -28.75 -8.41
N LEU A 141 4.22 -29.07 -9.10
CA LEU A 141 2.89 -29.20 -8.49
C LEU A 141 2.87 -30.22 -7.32
N ASN A 142 3.60 -31.33 -7.45
CA ASN A 142 3.65 -32.34 -6.37
C ASN A 142 4.30 -31.78 -5.11
N GLU A 143 5.39 -31.03 -5.24
CA GLU A 143 6.00 -30.32 -4.10
C GLU A 143 5.05 -29.27 -3.53
N ALA A 144 4.34 -28.52 -4.37
CA ALA A 144 3.35 -27.53 -3.94
C ALA A 144 2.23 -28.16 -3.09
N LEU A 145 1.71 -29.31 -3.51
CA LEU A 145 0.69 -30.03 -2.75
C LEU A 145 1.21 -30.50 -1.39
N VAL A 146 2.45 -31.01 -1.32
CA VAL A 146 3.08 -31.43 -0.06
C VAL A 146 3.24 -30.24 0.89
N VAL A 147 3.75 -29.11 0.38
CA VAL A 147 3.90 -27.89 1.21
C VAL A 147 2.56 -27.40 1.72
N ALA A 148 1.55 -27.34 0.85
CA ALA A 148 0.22 -26.87 1.22
C ALA A 148 -0.43 -27.75 2.31
N GLU A 149 -0.20 -29.07 2.28
CA GLU A 149 -0.63 -29.98 3.35
C GLU A 149 0.15 -29.77 4.65
N GLU A 150 1.48 -29.55 4.58
CA GLU A 150 2.33 -29.31 5.73
C GLU A 150 1.95 -28.03 6.50
N VAL A 151 1.74 -26.91 5.77
CA VAL A 151 1.41 -25.61 6.37
C VAL A 151 -0.09 -25.45 6.63
N GLY A 152 -0.91 -26.29 6.00
CA GLY A 152 -2.38 -26.30 6.07
C GLY A 152 -3.03 -25.18 5.24
N TYR A 153 -4.14 -25.51 4.57
CA TYR A 153 -4.94 -24.55 3.81
C TYR A 153 -5.62 -23.52 4.73
N PRO A 154 -5.94 -22.30 4.26
CA PRO A 154 -5.57 -21.76 2.94
C PRO A 154 -4.10 -21.40 2.84
N VAL A 155 -3.58 -21.42 1.59
CA VAL A 155 -2.22 -21.00 1.26
C VAL A 155 -2.24 -19.88 0.22
N LEU A 156 -1.22 -19.03 0.25
CA LEU A 156 -0.95 -18.04 -0.80
C LEU A 156 0.05 -18.65 -1.78
N VAL A 157 -0.35 -18.73 -3.06
CA VAL A 157 0.52 -19.20 -4.14
C VAL A 157 0.91 -18.02 -5.01
N ARG A 158 2.21 -17.85 -5.25
CA ARG A 158 2.74 -16.75 -6.05
C ARG A 158 3.98 -17.16 -6.84
N PRO A 159 4.15 -16.66 -8.08
CA PRO A 159 5.43 -16.78 -8.77
C PRO A 159 6.53 -15.99 -8.03
N SER A 160 7.78 -16.37 -8.20
CA SER A 160 8.91 -15.58 -7.74
C SER A 160 9.10 -14.34 -8.63
N PHE A 161 9.49 -13.20 -8.05
CA PHE A 161 9.89 -11.97 -8.76
C PHE A 161 8.85 -11.39 -9.71
N VAL A 162 7.58 -11.31 -9.30
CA VAL A 162 6.52 -10.67 -10.09
C VAL A 162 6.17 -9.28 -9.54
N LEU A 163 6.03 -8.31 -10.44
CA LEU A 163 5.61 -6.95 -10.09
C LEU A 163 4.08 -6.88 -9.92
N GLY A 164 3.62 -6.25 -8.84
CA GLY A 164 2.19 -6.00 -8.60
C GLY A 164 1.36 -7.25 -8.35
N GLY A 165 1.96 -8.34 -7.88
CA GLY A 165 1.25 -9.56 -7.46
C GLY A 165 0.62 -10.35 -8.61
N ARG A 166 1.10 -10.20 -9.85
CA ARG A 166 0.58 -10.93 -11.00
C ARG A 166 0.62 -12.46 -10.78
N ALA A 167 -0.47 -13.15 -11.15
CA ALA A 167 -0.64 -14.58 -10.97
C ALA A 167 -0.46 -15.04 -9.51
N MET A 168 -0.91 -14.22 -8.55
CA MET A 168 -1.02 -14.61 -7.14
C MET A 168 -2.45 -14.98 -6.80
N ALA A 169 -2.63 -16.05 -6.03
CA ALA A 169 -3.96 -16.46 -5.57
C ALA A 169 -3.95 -17.06 -4.17
N ILE A 170 -5.06 -16.84 -3.44
CA ILE A 170 -5.34 -17.56 -2.19
C ILE A 170 -6.02 -18.87 -2.55
N ILE A 171 -5.38 -19.96 -2.19
CA ILE A 171 -5.78 -21.32 -2.53
C ILE A 171 -6.35 -22.00 -1.30
N TYR A 172 -7.56 -22.55 -1.41
CA TYR A 172 -8.32 -23.07 -0.28
C TYR A 172 -8.28 -24.59 -0.14
N ASP A 173 -7.91 -25.30 -1.21
CA ASP A 173 -7.84 -26.78 -1.23
C ASP A 173 -6.92 -27.28 -2.35
N ALA A 174 -6.69 -28.60 -2.36
CA ALA A 174 -5.80 -29.25 -3.32
C ALA A 174 -6.29 -29.18 -4.77
N ASP A 175 -7.60 -29.18 -5.01
CA ASP A 175 -8.15 -29.13 -6.36
C ASP A 175 -8.00 -27.74 -6.95
N HIS A 176 -8.21 -26.71 -6.15
CA HIS A 176 -7.92 -25.32 -6.51
C HIS A 176 -6.41 -25.15 -6.81
N LEU A 177 -5.53 -25.75 -6.00
CA LEU A 177 -4.07 -25.71 -6.26
C LEU A 177 -3.70 -26.35 -7.60
N ARG A 178 -4.27 -27.50 -7.92
CA ARG A 178 -4.03 -28.16 -9.22
C ARG A 178 -4.45 -27.30 -10.41
N GLY A 179 -5.56 -26.59 -10.28
CA GLY A 179 -6.06 -25.70 -11.33
C GLY A 179 -5.20 -24.45 -11.53
N PHE A 180 -4.66 -23.90 -10.45
CA PHE A 180 -3.95 -22.60 -10.48
C PHE A 180 -2.43 -22.71 -10.69
N TYR A 181 -1.80 -23.83 -10.30
CA TYR A 181 -0.33 -23.95 -10.30
C TYR A 181 0.31 -23.64 -11.65
N GLN A 182 -0.31 -24.09 -12.75
CA GLN A 182 0.20 -23.85 -14.09
C GLN A 182 0.19 -22.36 -14.46
N GLU A 183 -0.83 -21.61 -14.05
CA GLU A 183 -0.90 -20.16 -14.27
C GLU A 183 0.24 -19.43 -13.55
N ALA A 184 0.54 -19.85 -12.32
CA ALA A 184 1.66 -19.31 -11.55
C ALA A 184 3.02 -19.63 -12.16
N GLU A 185 3.21 -20.83 -12.69
CA GLU A 185 4.42 -21.27 -13.39
C GLU A 185 4.61 -20.52 -14.72
N ASP A 186 3.53 -20.38 -15.50
CA ASP A 186 3.54 -19.68 -16.80
C ASP A 186 3.82 -18.18 -16.67
N ALA A 187 3.48 -17.58 -15.54
CA ALA A 187 3.74 -16.16 -15.28
C ALA A 187 5.24 -15.84 -15.16
N ASN A 188 6.06 -16.81 -14.73
CA ASN A 188 7.52 -16.66 -14.63
C ASN A 188 8.22 -18.00 -14.90
N PRO A 189 8.33 -18.43 -16.18
CA PRO A 189 8.83 -19.75 -16.55
C PRO A 189 10.26 -20.01 -16.06
N GLY A 190 10.47 -21.18 -15.48
CA GLY A 190 11.79 -21.62 -14.99
C GLY A 190 12.19 -21.03 -13.64
N GLN A 191 11.34 -20.27 -13.00
CA GLN A 191 11.52 -19.80 -11.64
C GLN A 191 10.61 -20.58 -10.68
N PRO A 192 11.02 -20.77 -9.40
CA PRO A 192 10.21 -21.49 -8.45
C PRO A 192 8.90 -20.74 -8.13
N VAL A 193 7.85 -21.49 -7.82
CA VAL A 193 6.58 -20.97 -7.29
C VAL A 193 6.65 -21.00 -5.76
N LEU A 194 6.18 -19.93 -5.13
CA LEU A 194 6.14 -19.81 -3.66
C LEU A 194 4.78 -20.28 -3.15
N VAL A 195 4.80 -21.12 -2.12
CA VAL A 195 3.60 -21.60 -1.41
C VAL A 195 3.76 -21.26 0.07
N ASP A 196 2.99 -20.29 0.54
CA ASP A 196 3.05 -19.77 1.90
C ASP A 196 1.73 -19.97 2.63
N LYS A 197 1.79 -20.17 3.96
CA LYS A 197 0.60 -20.11 4.80
C LYS A 197 -0.09 -18.77 4.62
N TYR A 198 -1.37 -18.78 4.26
CA TYR A 198 -2.18 -17.58 4.25
C TYR A 198 -2.82 -17.38 5.62
N PHE A 199 -2.65 -16.19 6.18
CA PHE A 199 -3.29 -15.77 7.42
C PHE A 199 -4.47 -14.84 7.15
N VAL A 200 -5.61 -15.16 7.74
CA VAL A 200 -6.76 -14.25 7.78
C VAL A 200 -6.54 -13.27 8.93
N GLY A 201 -5.94 -12.15 8.64
CA GLY A 201 -5.57 -11.13 9.63
C GLY A 201 -5.68 -9.73 9.05
N LYS A 202 -5.27 -8.74 9.84
CA LYS A 202 -5.06 -7.38 9.35
C LYS A 202 -3.68 -7.25 8.75
N GLU A 203 -3.54 -6.39 7.76
CA GLU A 203 -2.23 -5.95 7.31
C GLU A 203 -1.89 -4.58 7.86
N ALA A 204 -0.61 -4.36 8.04
CA ALA A 204 -0.03 -3.07 8.35
C ALA A 204 1.34 -2.94 7.69
N GLU A 205 1.75 -1.71 7.43
CA GLU A 205 3.06 -1.45 6.85
C GLU A 205 3.76 -0.30 7.57
N VAL A 206 5.08 -0.34 7.55
CA VAL A 206 5.94 0.72 8.05
C VAL A 206 7.01 1.03 7.01
N ASP A 207 7.26 2.32 6.83
CA ASP A 207 8.48 2.79 6.17
C ASP A 207 9.46 3.27 7.23
N VAL A 208 10.70 2.87 7.10
CA VAL A 208 11.76 3.29 8.01
C VAL A 208 12.83 4.10 7.28
N ILE A 209 13.49 4.96 8.04
CA ILE A 209 14.70 5.67 7.64
C ILE A 209 15.82 5.22 8.56
N SER A 210 16.94 4.78 7.99
CA SER A 210 18.09 4.32 8.79
C SER A 210 19.40 4.91 8.28
N ASP A 211 20.32 5.14 9.21
CA ASP A 211 21.70 5.55 8.93
C ASP A 211 22.71 4.39 9.10
N GLY A 212 22.19 3.17 9.29
CA GLY A 212 22.96 1.95 9.57
C GLY A 212 23.17 1.69 11.06
N VAL A 213 22.79 2.61 11.95
CA VAL A 213 22.90 2.51 13.41
C VAL A 213 21.55 2.80 14.07
N ASP A 214 21.02 3.98 13.83
CA ASP A 214 19.72 4.41 14.31
C ASP A 214 18.65 4.19 13.20
N THR A 215 17.43 3.87 13.61
CA THR A 215 16.31 3.61 12.70
C THR A 215 15.06 4.37 13.18
N LEU A 216 14.61 5.32 12.38
CA LEU A 216 13.41 6.11 12.60
C LEU A 216 12.22 5.45 11.90
N VAL A 217 11.10 5.28 12.59
CA VAL A 217 9.80 4.88 12.06
C VAL A 217 8.87 6.08 12.10
N PRO A 218 8.61 6.76 10.98
CA PRO A 218 7.75 7.96 10.95
C PRO A 218 6.31 7.69 11.34
N GLY A 219 5.79 6.49 11.03
CA GLY A 219 4.43 6.09 11.38
C GLY A 219 4.13 4.67 10.95
N ILE A 220 3.06 4.13 11.50
CA ILE A 220 2.51 2.81 11.14
C ILE A 220 1.21 3.05 10.37
N MET A 221 1.05 2.40 9.24
CA MET A 221 -0.17 2.42 8.45
C MET A 221 -0.95 1.13 8.64
N GLU A 222 -2.19 1.24 9.11
CA GLU A 222 -3.11 0.12 9.24
C GLU A 222 -3.95 -0.01 7.97
N HIS A 223 -3.99 -1.19 7.35
CA HIS A 223 -4.90 -1.48 6.25
C HIS A 223 -6.33 -1.69 6.77
N ILE A 224 -7.30 -1.10 6.07
CA ILE A 224 -8.72 -1.24 6.40
C ILE A 224 -9.19 -2.64 6.00
N GLU A 225 -8.82 -3.09 4.83
CA GLU A 225 -9.11 -4.43 4.34
C GLU A 225 -8.20 -5.46 5.03
N ARG A 226 -8.72 -6.69 5.14
CA ARG A 226 -7.96 -7.85 5.65
C ARG A 226 -6.84 -8.25 4.69
N ALA A 227 -5.87 -9.01 5.19
CA ALA A 227 -4.77 -9.59 4.42
C ALA A 227 -5.24 -10.34 3.17
N GLY A 228 -4.38 -10.38 2.16
CA GLY A 228 -4.62 -11.01 0.86
C GLY A 228 -5.17 -10.08 -0.21
N ILE A 229 -5.30 -8.79 0.09
CA ILE A 229 -5.52 -7.74 -0.90
C ILE A 229 -4.20 -6.99 -1.06
N HIS A 230 -3.77 -6.76 -2.30
CA HIS A 230 -2.52 -6.05 -2.56
C HIS A 230 -2.49 -4.69 -1.86
N SER A 231 -1.38 -4.33 -1.22
CA SER A 231 -1.25 -3.09 -0.42
C SER A 231 -1.59 -1.81 -1.20
N GLY A 232 -1.31 -1.80 -2.52
CA GLY A 232 -1.71 -0.72 -3.43
C GLY A 232 -3.22 -0.59 -3.63
N ASP A 233 -3.98 -1.67 -3.46
CA ASP A 233 -5.44 -1.74 -3.63
C ASP A 233 -6.21 -1.63 -2.31
N SER A 234 -5.51 -1.69 -1.18
CA SER A 234 -6.10 -1.51 0.15
C SER A 234 -6.17 -0.04 0.53
N MET A 235 -7.24 0.33 1.23
CA MET A 235 -7.27 1.58 1.97
C MET A 235 -6.36 1.45 3.20
N ALA A 236 -5.64 2.52 3.53
CA ALA A 236 -4.80 2.54 4.71
C ALA A 236 -5.03 3.79 5.53
N VAL A 237 -4.97 3.67 6.85
CA VAL A 237 -5.19 4.76 7.79
C VAL A 237 -3.98 5.03 8.66
N TYR A 238 -3.70 6.29 8.88
CA TYR A 238 -2.73 6.80 9.83
C TYR A 238 -3.41 7.85 10.73
N PRO A 239 -3.20 7.82 12.06
CA PRO A 239 -2.58 6.74 12.83
C PRO A 239 -3.46 5.48 12.86
N PRO A 240 -2.92 4.31 13.28
CA PRO A 240 -3.70 3.09 13.43
C PRO A 240 -4.94 3.29 14.31
N VAL A 241 -6.05 2.67 13.91
CA VAL A 241 -7.35 2.80 14.63
C VAL A 241 -7.74 1.54 15.40
N SER A 242 -7.13 0.40 15.10
CA SER A 242 -7.44 -0.86 15.77
C SER A 242 -6.21 -1.66 16.22
N ILE A 243 -5.00 -1.25 15.88
CA ILE A 243 -3.76 -1.87 16.34
C ILE A 243 -3.39 -1.27 17.69
N ASP A 244 -3.34 -2.08 18.73
CA ASP A 244 -2.99 -1.61 20.07
C ASP A 244 -1.50 -1.20 20.18
N SER A 245 -1.17 -0.49 21.24
CA SER A 245 0.18 0.05 21.45
C SER A 245 1.25 -1.03 21.66
N ALA A 246 0.90 -2.19 22.21
CA ALA A 246 1.84 -3.28 22.42
C ALA A 246 2.26 -3.91 21.09
N LEU A 247 1.28 -4.13 20.20
CA LEU A 247 1.52 -4.66 18.87
C LEU A 247 2.26 -3.63 17.97
N GLN A 248 1.92 -2.33 18.10
CA GLN A 248 2.67 -1.26 17.44
C GLN A 248 4.14 -1.24 17.88
N ALA A 249 4.41 -1.32 19.19
CA ALA A 249 5.78 -1.38 19.71
C ALA A 249 6.55 -2.58 19.17
N LYS A 250 5.92 -3.76 19.12
CA LYS A 250 6.50 -4.98 18.54
C LYS A 250 6.88 -4.80 17.07
N MET A 251 6.01 -4.20 16.25
CA MET A 251 6.29 -3.90 14.84
C MET A 251 7.50 -2.97 14.69
N VAL A 252 7.57 -1.93 15.53
CA VAL A 252 8.69 -0.98 15.55
C VAL A 252 9.99 -1.68 15.93
N ASP A 253 9.98 -2.52 16.96
CA ASP A 253 11.14 -3.28 17.39
C ASP A 253 11.64 -4.21 16.28
N TYR A 254 10.74 -4.94 15.60
CA TYR A 254 11.10 -5.79 14.46
C TYR A 254 11.70 -4.98 13.32
N ALA A 255 11.10 -3.83 12.99
CA ALA A 255 11.60 -2.95 11.94
C ALA A 255 13.02 -2.44 12.25
N CYS A 256 13.27 -2.02 13.49
CA CYS A 256 14.59 -1.59 13.94
C CYS A 256 15.64 -2.72 13.90
N LEU A 257 15.26 -3.93 14.35
CA LEU A 257 16.15 -5.09 14.31
C LEU A 257 16.52 -5.48 12.88
N ILE A 258 15.55 -5.54 11.97
CA ILE A 258 15.76 -5.88 10.56
C ILE A 258 16.66 -4.82 9.90
N ALA A 259 16.35 -3.54 10.07
CA ALA A 259 17.12 -2.44 9.49
C ALA A 259 18.59 -2.47 9.94
N LYS A 260 18.81 -2.70 11.22
CA LYS A 260 20.15 -2.80 11.81
C LYS A 260 20.92 -4.01 11.28
N GLU A 261 20.29 -5.17 11.23
CA GLU A 261 20.97 -6.42 10.81
C GLU A 261 21.30 -6.41 9.31
N LEU A 262 20.43 -5.82 8.48
CA LEU A 262 20.71 -5.58 7.06
C LEU A 262 21.70 -4.42 6.83
N GLY A 263 21.98 -3.61 7.85
CA GLY A 263 22.81 -2.41 7.69
C GLY A 263 22.19 -1.38 6.75
N VAL A 264 20.87 -1.21 6.82
CA VAL A 264 20.11 -0.29 5.95
C VAL A 264 20.62 1.14 6.11
N ARG A 265 20.93 1.78 4.98
CA ARG A 265 21.21 3.22 4.89
C ARG A 265 20.28 3.84 3.86
N GLY A 266 19.41 4.72 4.30
CA GLY A 266 18.33 5.27 3.47
C GLY A 266 16.98 4.77 3.92
N MET A 267 16.22 4.14 3.02
CA MET A 267 14.83 3.71 3.27
C MET A 267 14.65 2.20 3.17
N MET A 268 13.67 1.71 3.93
CA MET A 268 13.18 0.34 3.84
C MET A 268 11.70 0.32 4.20
N ASN A 269 10.91 -0.43 3.44
CA ASN A 269 9.50 -0.71 3.73
C ASN A 269 9.35 -2.13 4.25
N ILE A 270 8.48 -2.33 5.24
CA ILE A 270 8.15 -3.65 5.79
C ILE A 270 6.64 -3.79 5.83
N GLN A 271 6.15 -4.92 5.33
CA GLN A 271 4.74 -5.30 5.41
C GLN A 271 4.55 -6.42 6.43
N PHE A 272 3.50 -6.28 7.25
CA PHE A 272 3.14 -7.21 8.31
C PHE A 272 1.73 -7.74 8.12
N VAL A 273 1.50 -8.99 8.49
CA VAL A 273 0.17 -9.50 8.80
C VAL A 273 0.04 -9.72 10.30
N LEU A 274 -1.05 -9.23 10.87
CA LEU A 274 -1.31 -9.21 12.31
C LEU A 274 -2.36 -10.28 12.64
N VAL A 275 -1.97 -11.24 13.48
CA VAL A 275 -2.84 -12.37 13.89
C VAL A 275 -2.55 -12.70 15.34
N ASP A 276 -3.58 -12.84 16.18
CA ASP A 276 -3.49 -13.28 17.56
C ASP A 276 -2.40 -12.53 18.38
N ASP A 277 -2.41 -11.21 18.33
CA ASP A 277 -1.45 -10.30 19.01
C ASP A 277 0.02 -10.49 18.58
N GLU A 278 0.25 -11.09 17.39
CA GLU A 278 1.56 -11.25 16.79
C GLU A 278 1.63 -10.55 15.43
N ALA A 279 2.84 -10.03 15.11
CA ALA A 279 3.15 -9.38 13.84
C ALA A 279 4.08 -10.30 13.02
N TYR A 280 3.57 -10.85 11.93
CA TYR A 280 4.33 -11.69 11.02
C TYR A 280 4.84 -10.83 9.86
N VAL A 281 6.14 -10.87 9.60
CA VAL A 281 6.75 -10.18 8.45
C VAL A 281 6.39 -10.91 7.16
N ILE A 282 5.73 -10.20 6.23
CA ILE A 282 5.38 -10.72 4.90
C ILE A 282 6.53 -10.50 3.93
N GLU A 283 7.02 -9.24 3.86
CA GLU A 283 8.11 -8.85 2.97
C GLU A 283 8.82 -7.60 3.46
N VAL A 284 10.04 -7.45 2.99
CA VAL A 284 10.88 -6.27 3.20
C VAL A 284 11.38 -5.77 1.86
N ASN A 285 11.26 -4.47 1.66
CA ASN A 285 11.73 -3.79 0.46
C ASN A 285 12.76 -2.73 0.86
N PRO A 286 14.09 -2.92 0.61
CA PRO A 286 15.14 -1.97 1.01
C PRO A 286 15.19 -0.74 0.07
N ARG A 287 14.07 -0.10 -0.14
CA ARG A 287 13.83 1.05 -1.03
C ARG A 287 12.64 1.86 -0.57
N ALA A 288 12.43 3.02 -1.20
CA ALA A 288 11.20 3.78 -1.03
C ALA A 288 9.95 2.97 -1.43
N SER A 289 8.85 3.25 -0.77
CA SER A 289 7.54 2.67 -1.03
C SER A 289 6.54 3.70 -1.53
N ARG A 290 5.33 3.25 -1.83
CA ARG A 290 4.20 4.12 -2.21
C ARG A 290 3.73 5.00 -1.07
N THR A 291 3.90 4.58 0.16
CA THR A 291 3.44 5.30 1.34
C THR A 291 4.35 6.44 1.76
N VAL A 292 5.56 6.53 1.22
CA VAL A 292 6.53 7.59 1.54
C VAL A 292 5.98 9.01 1.31
N PRO A 293 5.40 9.35 0.15
CA PRO A 293 4.81 10.68 -0.04
C PRO A 293 3.65 10.97 0.90
N TYR A 294 2.85 9.95 1.20
CA TYR A 294 1.73 10.02 2.12
C TYR A 294 2.22 10.30 3.56
N LEU A 295 3.08 9.42 4.11
CA LEU A 295 3.60 9.57 5.46
C LEU A 295 4.38 10.87 5.63
N SER A 296 5.20 11.27 4.66
CA SER A 296 5.92 12.54 4.73
C SER A 296 4.99 13.73 4.94
N LYS A 297 3.82 13.73 4.26
CA LYS A 297 2.84 14.83 4.37
C LYS A 297 2.10 14.81 5.70
N VAL A 298 1.68 13.64 6.17
CA VAL A 298 0.80 13.54 7.36
C VAL A 298 1.56 13.54 8.67
N THR A 299 2.83 13.12 8.67
CA THR A 299 3.71 13.15 9.86
C THR A 299 4.56 14.41 9.95
N GLY A 300 4.71 15.13 8.83
CA GLY A 300 5.66 16.26 8.72
C GLY A 300 7.14 15.83 8.71
N VAL A 301 7.43 14.52 8.77
CA VAL A 301 8.80 13.99 8.70
C VAL A 301 9.28 14.03 7.25
N PRO A 302 10.36 14.76 6.91
CA PRO A 302 10.86 14.86 5.55
C PRO A 302 11.65 13.58 5.16
N MET A 303 10.91 12.50 4.90
CA MET A 303 11.46 11.14 4.82
C MET A 303 12.56 10.97 3.79
N VAL A 304 12.32 11.43 2.55
CA VAL A 304 13.30 11.29 1.46
C VAL A 304 14.55 12.13 1.72
N GLN A 305 14.37 13.33 2.27
CA GLN A 305 15.49 14.22 2.60
C GLN A 305 16.37 13.61 3.69
N LEU A 306 15.77 13.05 4.75
CA LEU A 306 16.51 12.36 5.80
C LEU A 306 17.24 11.13 5.25
N ALA A 307 16.54 10.30 4.46
CA ALA A 307 17.13 9.12 3.85
C ALA A 307 18.32 9.48 2.95
N THR A 308 18.17 10.48 2.09
CA THR A 308 19.27 10.95 1.22
C THR A 308 20.47 11.41 2.04
N ARG A 309 20.27 12.14 3.13
CA ARG A 309 21.37 12.57 4.01
C ARG A 309 22.05 11.40 4.71
N CYS A 310 21.27 10.38 5.13
CA CYS A 310 21.82 9.15 5.69
C CYS A 310 22.64 8.36 4.66
N MET A 311 22.18 8.28 3.41
CA MET A 311 22.95 7.68 2.29
C MET A 311 24.27 8.40 2.06
N MET A 312 24.31 9.72 2.27
CA MET A 312 25.50 10.54 2.11
C MET A 312 26.39 10.60 3.38
N GLY A 313 26.06 9.81 4.41
CA GLY A 313 26.89 9.60 5.58
C GLY A 313 26.56 10.44 6.82
N GLN A 314 25.47 11.25 6.79
CA GLN A 314 24.99 11.91 7.99
C GLN A 314 24.20 10.91 8.87
N THR A 315 24.25 11.11 10.18
CA THR A 315 23.49 10.29 11.13
C THR A 315 22.14 10.92 11.43
N LEU A 316 21.16 10.10 11.80
CA LEU A 316 19.85 10.57 12.26
C LEU A 316 20.00 11.49 13.47
N ARG A 317 20.94 11.21 14.37
CA ARG A 317 21.21 12.06 15.56
C ARG A 317 21.72 13.44 15.20
N GLU A 318 22.61 13.56 14.21
CA GLU A 318 23.07 14.86 13.70
C GLU A 318 21.91 15.66 13.09
N LEU A 319 20.91 14.97 12.57
CA LEU A 319 19.68 15.55 11.99
C LEU A 319 18.60 15.82 13.05
N GLY A 320 18.85 15.47 14.34
CA GLY A 320 17.94 15.69 15.46
C GLY A 320 16.88 14.60 15.64
N TYR A 321 17.06 13.42 15.04
CA TYR A 321 16.13 12.29 15.15
C TYR A 321 16.77 11.12 15.92
N THR A 322 15.92 10.26 16.47
CA THR A 322 16.33 9.07 17.25
C THR A 322 15.66 7.82 16.72
N SER A 323 16.17 6.65 17.11
CA SER A 323 15.52 5.37 16.79
C SER A 323 14.14 5.26 17.42
N GLY A 324 13.26 4.50 16.75
CA GLY A 324 11.93 4.15 17.21
C GLY A 324 10.82 4.91 16.50
N LEU A 325 9.60 4.77 17.01
CA LEU A 325 8.42 5.43 16.48
C LEU A 325 8.50 6.94 16.71
N TRP A 326 8.23 7.71 15.66
CA TRP A 326 8.13 9.14 15.73
C TRP A 326 6.82 9.56 16.42
N GLU A 327 6.90 9.91 17.70
CA GLU A 327 5.78 10.43 18.46
C GLU A 327 5.86 11.96 18.57
N LEU A 328 4.87 12.63 18.04
CA LEU A 328 4.65 14.04 18.26
C LEU A 328 3.63 14.21 19.39
N GLY A 329 4.13 14.32 20.64
CA GLY A 329 3.33 14.68 21.81
C GLY A 329 2.06 13.85 21.99
N SER A 330 2.18 12.64 22.56
CA SER A 330 1.03 11.83 22.94
C SER A 330 0.35 12.43 24.17
N THR A 331 -0.85 12.96 24.00
CA THR A 331 -1.85 13.00 25.06
C THR A 331 -2.98 12.08 24.61
N ASP A 332 -3.17 10.99 25.33
CA ASP A 332 -4.29 10.04 25.15
C ASP A 332 -4.28 9.21 23.84
N GLY A 333 -3.12 8.76 23.36
CA GLY A 333 -3.02 7.82 22.25
C GLY A 333 -3.28 8.42 20.86
N HIS A 334 -3.22 9.73 20.71
CA HIS A 334 -3.33 10.43 19.43
C HIS A 334 -2.00 11.08 19.06
N LEU A 335 -1.53 10.78 17.85
CA LEU A 335 -0.35 11.41 17.27
C LEU A 335 -0.70 12.82 16.80
N VAL A 336 0.20 13.76 17.04
CA VAL A 336 0.10 15.14 16.60
C VAL A 336 1.13 15.36 15.51
N THR A 337 0.72 15.88 14.36
CA THR A 337 1.59 16.05 13.20
C THR A 337 2.15 17.46 13.10
N GLY A 338 3.38 17.60 12.60
CA GLY A 338 4.04 18.91 12.39
C GLY A 338 3.46 19.65 11.19
N GLY A 339 3.29 20.98 11.32
CA GLY A 339 2.76 21.84 10.27
C GLY A 339 3.65 21.89 9.03
N GLU A 340 3.03 21.95 7.87
CA GLU A 340 3.74 22.17 6.61
C GLU A 340 4.14 23.65 6.45
N GLU A 341 5.45 23.89 6.39
CA GLU A 341 5.95 24.75 5.32
C GLU A 341 6.11 23.87 4.07
N PRO A 342 5.82 24.39 2.87
CA PRO A 342 6.09 23.64 1.65
C PRO A 342 7.54 23.13 1.68
N PRO A 343 7.82 21.95 1.10
CA PRO A 343 9.17 21.44 1.03
C PRO A 343 10.06 22.56 0.52
N ARG A 344 11.08 22.90 1.31
CA ARG A 344 11.95 24.01 0.94
C ARG A 344 12.69 23.59 -0.31
N THR A 345 12.48 24.32 -1.37
CA THR A 345 13.21 24.14 -2.65
C THR A 345 14.72 24.30 -2.50
N ASP A 346 15.19 24.80 -1.34
CA ASP A 346 16.60 24.89 -0.99
C ASP A 346 17.17 23.57 -0.41
N GLY A 347 16.35 22.50 -0.30
CA GLY A 347 16.76 21.18 0.22
C GLY A 347 17.13 21.16 1.70
N SER A 348 16.85 22.24 2.45
CA SER A 348 17.08 22.24 3.90
C SER A 348 16.10 21.28 4.58
N VAL A 349 16.59 20.53 5.58
CA VAL A 349 15.78 19.59 6.37
C VAL A 349 15.40 20.26 7.67
N ARG A 350 14.13 20.15 8.08
CA ARG A 350 13.72 20.56 9.41
C ARG A 350 14.37 19.63 10.44
N SER A 351 14.91 20.19 11.51
CA SER A 351 15.30 19.40 12.67
C SER A 351 14.04 18.85 13.37
N ALA A 352 14.21 17.78 14.17
CA ALA A 352 13.13 17.23 14.98
C ALA A 352 12.45 18.30 15.85
N ASP A 353 13.21 19.23 16.42
CA ASP A 353 12.66 20.33 17.23
C ASP A 353 11.85 21.32 16.39
N GLN A 354 12.26 21.61 15.16
CA GLN A 354 11.48 22.45 14.24
C GLN A 354 10.19 21.78 13.80
N VAL A 355 10.20 20.46 13.60
CA VAL A 355 8.99 19.69 13.31
C VAL A 355 8.06 19.70 14.53
N ARG A 356 8.58 19.44 15.74
CA ARG A 356 7.82 19.48 16.99
C ARG A 356 7.26 20.87 17.32
N ALA A 357 8.00 21.94 17.06
CA ALA A 357 7.58 23.31 17.35
C ALA A 357 6.38 23.79 16.50
N GLY A 358 6.16 23.15 15.33
CA GLY A 358 5.00 23.43 14.47
C GLY A 358 3.72 22.68 14.85
N VAL A 359 3.74 21.93 15.96
CA VAL A 359 2.69 21.00 16.35
C VAL A 359 1.72 21.63 17.34
N GLY A 360 0.45 21.68 16.96
CA GLY A 360 -0.68 21.91 17.86
C GLY A 360 -1.20 20.61 18.49
N SER A 361 -2.15 20.70 19.42
CA SER A 361 -2.79 19.54 20.08
C SER A 361 -3.89 18.88 19.25
N ALA A 362 -3.95 19.11 17.94
CA ALA A 362 -5.01 18.63 17.09
C ALA A 362 -4.85 17.15 16.74
N ARG A 363 -5.97 16.43 16.80
CA ARG A 363 -6.06 15.06 16.27
C ARG A 363 -6.16 15.13 14.76
N LEU A 364 -5.36 14.35 14.05
CA LEU A 364 -5.41 14.22 12.60
C LEU A 364 -5.53 12.75 12.22
N TYR A 365 -6.51 12.44 11.39
CA TYR A 365 -6.59 11.16 10.69
C TYR A 365 -6.35 11.38 9.21
N ALA A 366 -5.62 10.47 8.62
CA ALA A 366 -5.37 10.46 7.19
C ALA A 366 -5.72 9.08 6.63
N VAL A 367 -6.48 9.04 5.55
CA VAL A 367 -6.89 7.81 4.87
C VAL A 367 -6.41 7.86 3.43
N LYS A 368 -5.58 6.91 3.06
CA LYS A 368 -5.23 6.61 1.67
C LYS A 368 -6.32 5.71 1.08
N ALA A 369 -6.83 6.03 -0.10
CA ALA A 369 -7.71 5.12 -0.85
C ALA A 369 -7.19 4.91 -2.27
N PRO A 370 -7.30 3.68 -2.82
CA PRO A 370 -6.92 3.40 -4.20
C PRO A 370 -7.91 4.00 -5.19
N VAL A 371 -7.41 4.33 -6.38
CA VAL A 371 -8.23 4.74 -7.53
C VAL A 371 -8.16 3.66 -8.60
N PHE A 372 -9.31 3.22 -9.09
CA PHE A 372 -9.42 2.17 -10.09
C PHE A 372 -9.94 2.72 -11.43
N SER A 373 -9.32 2.30 -12.52
CA SER A 373 -9.72 2.67 -13.89
C SER A 373 -10.52 1.55 -14.59
N PHE A 374 -11.38 0.83 -13.86
CA PHE A 374 -12.13 -0.32 -14.39
C PHE A 374 -13.02 -0.01 -15.59
N GLN A 375 -13.46 1.23 -15.75
CA GLN A 375 -14.20 1.66 -16.96
C GLN A 375 -13.33 1.52 -18.23
N LYS A 376 -12.02 1.72 -18.13
CA LYS A 376 -11.07 1.58 -19.24
C LYS A 376 -10.49 0.16 -19.34
N LEU A 377 -10.48 -0.58 -18.26
CA LEU A 377 -9.92 -1.94 -18.15
C LEU A 377 -11.06 -2.98 -18.23
N ALA A 378 -11.66 -3.13 -19.39
CA ALA A 378 -12.88 -3.92 -19.59
C ALA A 378 -12.74 -5.42 -19.27
N LEU A 379 -11.53 -5.98 -19.37
CA LEU A 379 -11.25 -7.41 -19.11
C LEU A 379 -10.74 -7.68 -17.69
N VAL A 380 -10.54 -6.63 -16.86
CA VAL A 380 -10.06 -6.81 -15.48
C VAL A 380 -11.26 -7.07 -14.56
N GLU A 381 -11.16 -8.13 -13.77
CA GLU A 381 -12.14 -8.45 -12.73
C GLU A 381 -12.08 -7.41 -11.60
N PRO A 382 -13.19 -6.73 -11.25
CA PRO A 382 -13.16 -5.63 -10.28
C PRO A 382 -13.00 -6.05 -8.81
N SER A 383 -13.05 -7.35 -8.50
CA SER A 383 -12.85 -7.80 -7.11
C SER A 383 -11.42 -7.57 -6.66
N LEU A 384 -11.26 -7.18 -5.39
CA LEU A 384 -9.95 -7.02 -4.77
C LEU A 384 -9.31 -8.38 -4.48
N GLY A 385 -8.00 -8.44 -4.56
CA GLY A 385 -7.23 -9.66 -4.35
C GLY A 385 -5.73 -9.38 -4.29
N PRO A 386 -4.89 -10.43 -4.34
CA PRO A 386 -3.44 -10.28 -4.23
C PRO A 386 -2.79 -9.55 -5.42
N GLU A 387 -3.43 -9.56 -6.60
CA GLU A 387 -2.97 -8.84 -7.78
C GLU A 387 -3.43 -7.39 -7.76
N MET A 388 -2.49 -6.47 -7.99
CA MET A 388 -2.76 -5.04 -8.00
C MET A 388 -3.52 -4.59 -9.25
N LYS A 389 -4.57 -3.79 -9.05
CA LYS A 389 -5.46 -3.27 -10.10
C LYS A 389 -5.61 -1.75 -10.08
N SER A 390 -5.21 -1.10 -8.99
CA SER A 390 -5.29 0.35 -8.86
C SER A 390 -4.31 1.05 -9.80
N THR A 391 -4.73 2.21 -10.30
CA THR A 391 -3.96 3.06 -11.22
C THR A 391 -3.53 4.37 -10.61
N GLY A 392 -3.91 4.63 -9.37
CA GLY A 392 -3.57 5.82 -8.60
C GLY A 392 -4.08 5.71 -7.17
N GLU A 393 -3.84 6.75 -6.40
CA GLU A 393 -4.28 6.84 -5.01
C GLU A 393 -4.70 8.26 -4.65
N VAL A 394 -5.53 8.39 -3.64
CA VAL A 394 -5.99 9.66 -3.09
C VAL A 394 -5.81 9.68 -1.58
N LEU A 395 -5.78 10.89 -1.02
CA LEU A 395 -5.60 11.13 0.39
C LEU A 395 -6.78 11.96 0.93
N GLY A 396 -7.45 11.45 1.95
CA GLY A 396 -8.42 12.18 2.76
C GLY A 396 -7.83 12.49 4.13
N ILE A 397 -7.95 13.76 4.58
CA ILE A 397 -7.43 14.20 5.87
C ILE A 397 -8.53 14.96 6.62
N ASP A 398 -8.74 14.61 7.89
CA ASP A 398 -9.62 15.34 8.79
C ASP A 398 -9.30 15.06 10.27
N SER A 399 -9.99 15.75 11.18
CA SER A 399 -9.87 15.58 12.63
C SER A 399 -10.55 14.31 13.18
N SER A 400 -11.40 13.66 12.37
CA SER A 400 -12.00 12.35 12.67
C SER A 400 -11.70 11.33 11.57
N PHE A 401 -11.63 10.06 11.95
CA PHE A 401 -11.43 8.96 10.98
C PHE A 401 -12.56 8.93 9.94
N GLU A 402 -13.81 9.11 10.38
CA GLU A 402 -15.00 9.05 9.53
C GLU A 402 -15.00 10.15 8.47
N ALA A 403 -14.58 11.37 8.83
CA ALA A 403 -14.49 12.49 7.90
C ALA A 403 -13.30 12.33 6.93
N ALA A 404 -12.14 11.88 7.41
CA ALA A 404 -11.00 11.56 6.56
C ALA A 404 -11.32 10.44 5.56
N LEU A 405 -11.99 9.38 6.03
CA LEU A 405 -12.45 8.28 5.20
C LEU A 405 -13.47 8.74 4.15
N TYR A 406 -14.45 9.56 4.54
CA TYR A 406 -15.42 10.15 3.60
C TYR A 406 -14.71 10.89 2.46
N LYS A 407 -13.74 11.75 2.77
CA LYS A 407 -12.97 12.49 1.76
C LYS A 407 -12.22 11.56 0.82
N ALA A 408 -11.58 10.53 1.36
CA ALA A 408 -10.85 9.54 0.56
C ALA A 408 -11.78 8.74 -0.36
N LEU A 409 -12.93 8.29 0.15
CA LEU A 409 -13.93 7.56 -0.63
C LEU A 409 -14.50 8.41 -1.77
N VAL A 410 -14.90 9.65 -1.49
CA VAL A 410 -15.41 10.57 -2.54
C VAL A 410 -14.34 10.86 -3.58
N ALA A 411 -13.11 11.12 -3.16
CA ALA A 411 -11.99 11.40 -4.07
C ALA A 411 -11.60 10.19 -4.92
N SER A 412 -11.80 8.95 -4.42
CA SER A 412 -11.58 7.71 -5.17
C SER A 412 -12.72 7.37 -6.14
N GLY A 413 -13.79 8.17 -6.16
CA GLY A 413 -14.93 7.99 -7.05
C GLY A 413 -16.07 7.15 -6.44
N ILE A 414 -15.99 6.78 -5.16
CA ILE A 414 -17.08 6.12 -4.45
C ILE A 414 -18.10 7.18 -4.03
N VAL A 415 -19.12 7.36 -4.86
CA VAL A 415 -20.24 8.28 -4.60
C VAL A 415 -21.41 7.47 -4.06
N PHE A 416 -21.78 7.74 -2.82
CA PHE A 416 -22.94 7.13 -2.19
C PHE A 416 -24.17 8.02 -2.33
N LYS A 417 -25.20 7.51 -3.00
CA LYS A 417 -26.47 8.25 -3.15
C LYS A 417 -27.29 8.10 -1.86
N ALA A 418 -27.64 9.21 -1.24
CA ALA A 418 -28.41 9.23 0.01
C ALA A 418 -29.83 8.64 -0.08
N LYS A 419 -30.32 8.36 -1.27
CA LYS A 419 -31.63 7.74 -1.52
C LYS A 419 -31.49 6.66 -2.59
N GLY A 420 -31.90 5.45 -2.27
CA GLY A 420 -31.85 4.29 -3.14
C GLY A 420 -31.73 3.01 -2.34
N GLN A 421 -31.83 1.88 -3.03
CA GLN A 421 -31.66 0.57 -2.42
C GLN A 421 -30.19 0.21 -2.31
N VAL A 422 -29.76 -0.27 -1.15
CA VAL A 422 -28.46 -0.92 -0.99
C VAL A 422 -28.64 -2.42 -1.19
N ILE A 423 -27.89 -2.99 -2.12
CA ILE A 423 -27.95 -4.43 -2.39
C ILE A 423 -26.74 -5.11 -1.76
N ILE A 424 -26.99 -6.18 -0.97
CA ILE A 424 -25.97 -6.98 -0.32
C ILE A 424 -26.05 -8.41 -0.86
N SER A 425 -24.97 -8.86 -1.50
CA SER A 425 -24.84 -10.22 -2.03
C SER A 425 -23.44 -10.73 -1.74
N VAL A 426 -23.29 -11.46 -0.63
CA VAL A 426 -22.01 -11.89 -0.11
C VAL A 426 -21.89 -13.42 -0.09
N ASN A 427 -20.66 -13.91 -0.07
CA ASN A 427 -20.37 -15.34 0.15
C ASN A 427 -20.81 -15.80 1.56
N ASN A 428 -20.72 -17.09 1.83
CA ASN A 428 -21.22 -17.64 3.10
C ASN A 428 -20.44 -17.18 4.33
N ASP A 429 -19.13 -17.02 4.21
CA ASP A 429 -18.26 -16.66 5.33
C ASP A 429 -18.45 -15.18 5.73
N ASP A 430 -18.90 -14.34 4.80
CA ASP A 430 -19.11 -12.91 5.01
C ASP A 430 -20.51 -12.55 5.53
N LYS A 431 -21.42 -13.54 5.68
CA LYS A 431 -22.79 -13.30 6.18
C LYS A 431 -22.85 -12.63 7.56
N PRO A 432 -22.01 -13.00 8.55
CA PRO A 432 -21.99 -12.30 9.84
C PRO A 432 -21.69 -10.81 9.68
N ALA A 433 -20.72 -10.45 8.84
CA ALA A 433 -20.38 -9.06 8.55
C ALA A 433 -21.52 -8.35 7.78
N ALA A 434 -22.19 -9.04 6.86
CA ALA A 434 -23.36 -8.50 6.15
C ALA A 434 -24.51 -8.13 7.08
N ILE A 435 -24.71 -8.89 8.17
CA ILE A 435 -25.70 -8.57 9.21
C ILE A 435 -25.36 -7.27 9.94
N GLU A 436 -24.09 -7.07 10.31
CA GLU A 436 -23.64 -5.82 10.95
C GLU A 436 -23.83 -4.62 10.02
N ILE A 437 -23.40 -4.74 8.74
CA ILE A 437 -23.54 -3.71 7.71
C ILE A 437 -25.02 -3.42 7.46
N GLY A 438 -25.84 -4.46 7.28
CA GLY A 438 -27.28 -4.34 7.06
C GLY A 438 -28.00 -3.63 8.20
N ARG A 439 -27.64 -3.90 9.45
CA ARG A 439 -28.18 -3.22 10.64
C ARG A 439 -27.82 -1.73 10.62
N ALA A 440 -26.55 -1.39 10.42
CA ALA A 440 -26.07 -0.02 10.38
C ALA A 440 -26.78 0.80 9.27
N LEU A 441 -27.05 0.20 8.11
CA LEU A 441 -27.77 0.81 7.00
C LEU A 441 -29.27 0.99 7.32
N ARG A 442 -29.93 -0.04 7.88
CA ARG A 442 -31.36 0.02 8.26
C ARG A 442 -31.62 1.04 9.35
N ASP A 443 -30.75 1.14 10.35
CA ASP A 443 -30.87 2.11 11.45
C ASP A 443 -30.81 3.56 10.93
N ARG A 444 -30.25 3.76 9.73
CA ARG A 444 -30.20 5.04 9.02
C ARG A 444 -31.30 5.20 7.94
N GLY A 445 -32.22 4.23 7.85
CA GLY A 445 -33.38 4.31 6.96
C GLY A 445 -33.14 3.85 5.52
N TYR A 446 -32.01 3.22 5.20
CA TYR A 446 -31.78 2.67 3.86
C TYR A 446 -32.62 1.42 3.60
N ALA A 447 -33.20 1.33 2.40
CA ALA A 447 -33.85 0.11 1.92
C ALA A 447 -32.78 -0.92 1.53
N LEU A 448 -32.95 -2.17 1.96
CA LEU A 448 -32.04 -3.26 1.67
C LEU A 448 -32.64 -4.24 0.68
N GLY A 449 -31.82 -4.70 -0.27
CA GLY A 449 -32.08 -5.84 -1.13
C GLY A 449 -30.97 -6.87 -1.03
N ALA A 450 -31.29 -8.16 -1.13
CA ALA A 450 -30.27 -9.21 -1.12
C ALA A 450 -30.71 -10.45 -1.90
N THR A 451 -29.74 -11.21 -2.41
CA THR A 451 -30.00 -12.51 -3.01
C THR A 451 -30.18 -13.61 -1.95
N GLY A 452 -30.98 -14.61 -2.27
CA GLY A 452 -31.31 -15.82 -1.52
C GLY A 452 -30.71 -15.97 -0.12
N GLY A 453 -29.55 -16.62 -0.01
CA GLY A 453 -28.93 -16.92 1.28
C GLY A 453 -28.47 -15.72 2.11
N THR A 454 -28.12 -14.58 1.47
CA THR A 454 -27.81 -13.32 2.20
C THR A 454 -29.09 -12.71 2.76
N CYS A 455 -30.20 -12.73 1.98
CA CYS A 455 -31.51 -12.28 2.44
C CYS A 455 -32.00 -13.11 3.64
N ASP A 456 -31.85 -14.45 3.58
CA ASP A 456 -32.21 -15.33 4.69
C ASP A 456 -31.44 -15.00 5.98
N ALA A 457 -30.13 -14.70 5.86
CA ALA A 457 -29.32 -14.31 7.00
C ALA A 457 -29.75 -12.96 7.60
N LEU A 458 -30.05 -11.95 6.78
CA LEU A 458 -30.51 -10.65 7.22
C LEU A 458 -31.89 -10.74 7.91
N VAL A 459 -32.85 -11.39 7.27
CA VAL A 459 -34.19 -11.58 7.82
C VAL A 459 -34.15 -12.41 9.10
N GLY A 460 -33.34 -13.49 9.14
CA GLY A 460 -33.13 -14.29 10.35
C GLY A 460 -32.54 -13.50 11.53
N ALA A 461 -31.81 -12.42 11.25
CA ALA A 461 -31.28 -11.48 12.24
C ALA A 461 -32.24 -10.31 12.57
N GLY A 462 -33.50 -10.36 12.07
CA GLY A 462 -34.52 -9.33 12.30
C GLY A 462 -34.36 -8.06 11.45
N ILE A 463 -33.58 -8.12 10.37
CA ILE A 463 -33.34 -6.98 9.46
C ILE A 463 -34.25 -7.15 8.25
N GLU A 464 -35.14 -6.17 8.02
CA GLU A 464 -36.01 -6.15 6.86
C GLU A 464 -35.18 -6.02 5.56
N CYS A 465 -35.42 -6.94 4.61
CA CYS A 465 -34.68 -7.02 3.37
C CYS A 465 -35.56 -7.57 2.26
N GLU A 466 -35.56 -6.92 1.09
CA GLU A 466 -36.21 -7.41 -0.12
C GLU A 466 -35.41 -8.57 -0.71
N ARG A 467 -36.07 -9.69 -1.01
CA ARG A 467 -35.43 -10.81 -1.71
C ARG A 467 -35.36 -10.53 -3.20
N LEU A 468 -34.16 -10.52 -3.76
CA LEU A 468 -33.91 -10.34 -5.18
C LEU A 468 -33.58 -11.68 -5.86
N ASN A 469 -34.05 -11.86 -7.08
CA ASN A 469 -33.74 -13.04 -7.88
C ASN A 469 -32.26 -13.02 -8.32
N LYS A 470 -31.64 -14.21 -8.36
CA LYS A 470 -30.37 -14.39 -9.06
C LYS A 470 -30.60 -14.26 -10.57
N ILE A 471 -29.52 -13.99 -11.33
CA ILE A 471 -29.59 -13.79 -12.78
C ILE A 471 -30.28 -14.98 -13.49
N LYS A 472 -30.05 -16.20 -13.03
CA LYS A 472 -30.60 -17.44 -13.58
C LYS A 472 -32.08 -17.72 -13.22
N ASP A 473 -32.62 -17.01 -12.21
CA ASP A 473 -33.95 -17.30 -11.66
C ASP A 473 -35.06 -16.49 -12.36
N GLY A 474 -34.70 -15.62 -13.30
CA GLY A 474 -35.63 -14.81 -14.10
C GLY A 474 -35.94 -13.45 -13.49
N SER A 475 -36.42 -12.53 -14.35
CA SER A 475 -36.77 -11.14 -13.98
C SER A 475 -37.95 -11.06 -12.97
N PRO A 476 -37.93 -10.07 -12.03
CA PRO A 476 -36.93 -9.04 -11.85
C PRO A 476 -35.67 -9.58 -11.10
N THR A 477 -34.53 -9.41 -11.73
CA THR A 477 -33.24 -9.78 -11.18
C THR A 477 -32.55 -8.56 -10.55
N LEU A 478 -31.47 -8.81 -9.83
CA LEU A 478 -30.56 -7.80 -9.33
C LEU A 478 -30.00 -6.89 -10.47
N LEU A 479 -29.73 -7.45 -11.67
CA LEU A 479 -29.29 -6.67 -12.82
C LEU A 479 -30.37 -5.70 -13.31
N ASP A 480 -31.63 -6.12 -13.30
CA ASP A 480 -32.75 -5.24 -13.70
C ASP A 480 -32.81 -3.99 -12.79
N ARG A 481 -32.59 -4.14 -11.49
CA ARG A 481 -32.52 -3.02 -10.53
C ARG A 481 -31.32 -2.09 -10.79
N LEU A 482 -30.16 -2.66 -11.11
CA LEU A 482 -28.97 -1.88 -11.47
C LEU A 482 -29.22 -1.02 -12.72
N TYR A 483 -29.73 -1.63 -13.80
CA TYR A 483 -30.00 -0.92 -15.05
C TYR A 483 -31.16 0.07 -14.94
N ALA A 484 -32.11 -0.16 -14.03
CA ALA A 484 -33.18 0.81 -13.73
C ALA A 484 -32.67 2.02 -12.93
N GLY A 485 -31.43 2.03 -12.44
CA GLY A 485 -30.85 3.12 -11.65
C GLY A 485 -31.41 3.22 -10.22
N GLU A 486 -32.01 2.15 -9.72
CA GLU A 486 -32.65 2.09 -8.38
C GLU A 486 -31.66 1.78 -7.27
N VAL A 487 -30.43 1.38 -7.62
CA VAL A 487 -29.38 0.95 -6.68
C VAL A 487 -28.45 2.10 -6.35
N SER A 488 -28.23 2.34 -5.07
CA SER A 488 -27.29 3.36 -4.57
C SER A 488 -25.91 2.80 -4.21
N LEU A 489 -25.86 1.54 -3.78
CA LEU A 489 -24.63 0.84 -3.42
C LEU A 489 -24.82 -0.66 -3.63
N MET A 490 -23.81 -1.31 -4.14
CA MET A 490 -23.67 -2.75 -4.20
C MET A 490 -22.54 -3.22 -3.27
N VAL A 491 -22.85 -4.14 -2.36
CA VAL A 491 -21.85 -4.92 -1.63
C VAL A 491 -21.85 -6.33 -2.19
N ASN A 492 -20.80 -6.72 -2.91
CA ASN A 492 -20.72 -8.00 -3.59
C ASN A 492 -19.35 -8.67 -3.39
N THR A 493 -19.23 -9.56 -2.42
CA THR A 493 -17.98 -10.29 -2.17
C THR A 493 -17.85 -11.51 -3.08
N PRO A 494 -16.63 -11.80 -3.60
CA PRO A 494 -16.40 -12.98 -4.42
C PRO A 494 -16.58 -14.28 -3.61
N GLU A 495 -17.02 -15.35 -4.26
CA GLU A 495 -16.92 -16.70 -3.71
C GLU A 495 -15.47 -17.22 -3.85
N LYS A 496 -15.07 -18.12 -2.96
CA LYS A 496 -13.75 -18.75 -3.00
C LYS A 496 -13.56 -19.52 -4.31
N GLY A 497 -12.44 -19.29 -5.01
CA GLY A 497 -12.15 -19.96 -6.28
C GLY A 497 -13.03 -19.56 -7.46
N GLN A 498 -13.67 -18.41 -7.42
CA GLN A 498 -14.60 -17.98 -8.46
C GLN A 498 -13.88 -17.49 -9.73
N GLU A 499 -14.21 -18.10 -10.88
CA GLU A 499 -13.66 -17.75 -12.19
C GLU A 499 -14.30 -16.46 -12.79
N MET A 500 -13.57 -15.83 -13.73
CA MET A 500 -14.11 -14.78 -14.59
C MET A 500 -15.32 -15.30 -15.37
N GLY A 501 -16.38 -14.46 -15.51
CA GLY A 501 -17.61 -14.83 -16.22
C GLY A 501 -18.72 -15.38 -15.32
N SER A 502 -18.49 -15.53 -14.03
CA SER A 502 -19.53 -15.88 -13.06
C SER A 502 -20.63 -14.81 -12.97
N ASP A 503 -21.80 -15.17 -12.42
CA ASP A 503 -22.88 -14.22 -12.18
C ASP A 503 -22.43 -13.02 -11.31
N ALA A 504 -21.57 -13.26 -10.33
CA ALA A 504 -21.03 -12.19 -9.48
C ALA A 504 -20.09 -11.24 -10.26
N SER A 505 -19.25 -11.77 -11.15
CA SER A 505 -18.42 -10.93 -12.06
C SER A 505 -19.28 -10.08 -12.98
N ARG A 506 -20.36 -10.63 -13.53
CA ARG A 506 -21.33 -9.88 -14.35
C ARG A 506 -22.00 -8.76 -13.57
N ILE A 507 -22.37 -9.00 -12.31
CA ILE A 507 -22.96 -7.99 -11.41
C ILE A 507 -21.97 -6.85 -11.18
N ARG A 508 -20.72 -7.16 -10.81
CA ARG A 508 -19.68 -6.14 -10.58
C ARG A 508 -19.40 -5.32 -11.84
N ARG A 509 -19.38 -5.95 -13.01
CA ARG A 509 -19.24 -5.25 -14.30
C ARG A 509 -20.43 -4.33 -14.57
N ALA A 510 -21.66 -4.78 -14.34
CA ALA A 510 -22.86 -3.95 -14.49
C ALA A 510 -22.85 -2.72 -13.55
N CYS A 511 -22.29 -2.85 -12.33
CA CYS A 511 -22.11 -1.71 -11.44
C CYS A 511 -21.18 -0.65 -12.05
N ILE A 512 -20.06 -1.07 -12.68
CA ILE A 512 -19.14 -0.14 -13.35
C ILE A 512 -19.83 0.56 -14.52
N GLU A 513 -20.57 -0.18 -15.34
CA GLU A 513 -21.29 0.35 -16.50
C GLU A 513 -22.39 1.35 -16.12
N THR A 514 -23.08 1.11 -15.01
CA THR A 514 -24.17 1.96 -14.51
C THR A 514 -23.69 3.07 -13.56
N GLY A 515 -22.38 3.11 -13.23
CA GLY A 515 -21.82 4.07 -12.29
C GLY A 515 -22.31 3.88 -10.85
N VAL A 516 -22.74 2.66 -10.49
CA VAL A 516 -23.09 2.29 -9.11
C VAL A 516 -21.83 1.88 -8.37
N ALA A 517 -21.59 2.47 -7.20
CA ALA A 517 -20.47 2.07 -6.34
C ALA A 517 -20.60 0.58 -5.98
N CYS A 518 -19.54 -0.19 -6.25
CA CYS A 518 -19.47 -1.61 -5.95
C CYS A 518 -18.33 -1.89 -4.99
N VAL A 519 -18.66 -2.37 -3.80
CA VAL A 519 -17.70 -2.74 -2.76
C VAL A 519 -17.56 -4.25 -2.73
N THR A 520 -16.35 -4.75 -2.90
CA THR A 520 -16.06 -6.19 -3.01
C THR A 520 -15.42 -6.80 -1.75
N SER A 521 -15.23 -5.98 -0.71
CA SER A 521 -14.74 -6.37 0.61
C SER A 521 -15.75 -5.96 1.69
N VAL A 522 -16.02 -6.85 2.64
CA VAL A 522 -16.87 -6.50 3.80
C VAL A 522 -16.19 -5.49 4.72
N ASP A 523 -14.87 -5.45 4.75
CA ASP A 523 -14.12 -4.49 5.57
C ASP A 523 -14.27 -3.08 5.01
N THR A 524 -14.17 -2.91 3.68
CA THR A 524 -14.51 -1.67 2.97
C THR A 524 -15.96 -1.26 3.22
N ALA A 525 -16.91 -2.23 3.18
CA ALA A 525 -18.33 -1.95 3.42
C ALA A 525 -18.60 -1.51 4.87
N LYS A 526 -17.93 -2.11 5.87
CA LYS A 526 -17.98 -1.68 7.28
C LYS A 526 -17.40 -0.28 7.45
N ALA A 527 -16.27 0.00 6.83
CA ALA A 527 -15.67 1.33 6.87
C ALA A 527 -16.59 2.38 6.24
N LEU A 528 -17.19 2.09 5.08
CA LEU A 528 -18.17 2.96 4.45
C LEU A 528 -19.39 3.19 5.37
N ALA A 529 -19.89 2.15 6.06
CA ALA A 529 -20.99 2.27 7.00
C ALA A 529 -20.65 3.23 8.17
N ARG A 530 -19.38 3.29 8.62
CA ARG A 530 -18.91 4.29 9.61
C ARG A 530 -18.97 5.72 9.07
N ALA A 531 -18.63 5.93 7.80
CA ALA A 531 -18.62 7.25 7.16
C ALA A 531 -20.01 7.76 6.75
N LEU A 532 -21.08 6.94 6.85
CA LEU A 532 -22.43 7.30 6.39
C LEU A 532 -22.96 8.61 6.97
N ALA A 533 -22.67 8.90 8.25
CA ALA A 533 -23.08 10.16 8.87
C ALA A 533 -22.54 11.38 8.13
N VAL A 534 -21.31 11.31 7.62
CA VAL A 534 -20.64 12.39 6.87
C VAL A 534 -21.21 12.47 5.45
N PHE A 535 -21.55 11.33 4.82
CA PHE A 535 -22.24 11.32 3.53
C PHE A 535 -23.64 11.96 3.62
N GLU A 536 -24.34 11.79 4.74
CA GLU A 536 -25.66 12.38 4.99
C GLU A 536 -25.57 13.87 5.35
N ASN A 537 -24.52 14.28 6.07
CA ASN A 537 -24.26 15.66 6.47
C ASN A 537 -22.79 16.03 6.26
N GLN A 538 -22.50 16.64 5.14
CA GLN A 538 -21.14 17.03 4.75
C GLN A 538 -20.53 18.10 5.66
N ASP A 539 -21.34 18.83 6.46
CA ASP A 539 -20.83 19.80 7.45
C ASP A 539 -20.03 19.13 8.58
N LEU A 540 -20.09 17.79 8.67
CA LEU A 540 -19.26 17.00 9.58
C LEU A 540 -17.81 16.83 9.08
N ALA A 541 -17.53 17.16 7.81
CA ALA A 541 -16.19 17.18 7.24
C ALA A 541 -15.68 18.63 7.16
N SER A 542 -14.44 18.84 7.56
CA SER A 542 -13.80 20.15 7.50
C SER A 542 -13.25 20.45 6.10
N CYS A 543 -13.13 21.74 5.75
CA CYS A 543 -12.39 22.19 4.58
C CYS A 543 -11.21 23.05 5.05
N ARG A 544 -10.05 22.43 5.25
CA ARG A 544 -8.85 23.06 5.84
C ARG A 544 -7.61 22.60 5.11
N THR A 545 -6.59 23.46 5.16
CA THR A 545 -5.23 23.07 4.75
C THR A 545 -4.64 22.06 5.75
N ILE A 546 -3.64 21.31 5.32
CA ILE A 546 -2.89 20.42 6.22
C ILE A 546 -2.33 21.22 7.42
N SER A 547 -1.78 22.39 7.16
CA SER A 547 -1.24 23.28 8.20
C SER A 547 -2.28 23.68 9.26
N GLU A 548 -3.52 23.97 8.85
CA GLU A 548 -4.63 24.29 9.76
C GLU A 548 -5.07 23.07 10.58
N HIS A 549 -5.13 21.87 9.95
CA HIS A 549 -5.40 20.65 10.67
C HIS A 549 -4.36 20.38 11.75
N VAL A 550 -3.10 20.59 11.42
CA VAL A 550 -1.96 20.36 12.30
C VAL A 550 -1.90 21.40 13.42
N ALA A 551 -2.17 22.66 13.11
CA ALA A 551 -2.17 23.73 14.13
C ALA A 551 -3.37 23.66 15.09
N GLY A 552 -4.34 22.78 14.85
CA GLY A 552 -5.54 22.67 15.68
C GLY A 552 -6.42 23.92 15.65
N ILE A 553 -6.32 24.73 14.62
CA ILE A 553 -7.14 25.93 14.45
C ILE A 553 -8.57 25.47 14.11
N ALA A 554 -9.51 25.82 15.01
CA ALA A 554 -10.93 25.46 14.89
C ALA A 554 -11.65 26.28 13.81
#